data_60ff713632309b161d06b7f0817866b0
#
_entry.id   60ff713632309b161d06b7f0817866b0
#
_cell.length_a   1.000
_cell.length_b   1.000
_cell.length_c   1.000
_cell.angle_alpha   90.00
_cell.angle_beta   90.00
_cell.angle_gamma   90.00
#
_symmetry.space_group_name_H-M   'P 1'
#
loop_
_entity.id
_entity.type
_entity.pdbx_description
1 polymer ?
#
loop_
_entity_poly.entity_id
_entity_poly.type
_entity_poly.pdbx_seq_one_letter_code
_entity_poly.pdbx_strand_id
1 'polypeptide(L)'
;AIIAGRAGCNIRIARVASRHSRDDLDLGNVPFSTDIYDVVNDPSIDIVVELIGGYDAAKELVLAAIANGKHVVTANKALIAVHGNEIFDAAEKAGVVVAYEAGVAGGIPVIKSVREGLAANRIDTIAGIINGTGNYILTEMRAGREFGEVLKEAQALGYAEADPTFDVEGIDAAHKLTILAASGFGVPLQFEKGFTEGISGITPYDISHAELLGYRVKHLGIA
;
A
#
# COMPACT_ATOMS: atom_id res chain seq x y z
N ALA A 1 -8.39 -16.49 -17.46
CA ALA A 1 -8.16 -17.97 -17.48
C ALA A 1 -7.30 -18.44 -16.30
N ILE A 2 -6.08 -17.86 -16.08
CA ILE A 2 -5.15 -18.32 -15.02
C ILE A 2 -5.74 -18.15 -13.61
N ILE A 3 -6.33 -16.99 -13.30
CA ILE A 3 -6.90 -16.71 -11.96
C ILE A 3 -8.06 -17.66 -11.66
N ALA A 4 -8.99 -17.83 -12.59
CA ALA A 4 -10.11 -18.74 -12.42
C ALA A 4 -9.66 -20.19 -12.20
N GLY A 5 -8.63 -20.65 -12.96
CA GLY A 5 -8.05 -21.98 -12.76
C GLY A 5 -7.43 -22.19 -11.38
N ARG A 6 -6.77 -21.16 -10.82
CA ARG A 6 -6.18 -21.22 -9.47
C ARG A 6 -7.22 -21.08 -8.36
N ALA A 7 -8.27 -20.27 -8.58
CA ALA A 7 -9.34 -20.05 -7.62
C ALA A 7 -10.36 -21.21 -7.56
N GLY A 8 -10.35 -22.10 -8.57
CA GLY A 8 -11.33 -23.19 -8.69
C GLY A 8 -12.75 -22.70 -8.99
N CYS A 9 -12.93 -21.43 -9.34
CA CYS A 9 -14.23 -20.84 -9.66
C CYS A 9 -14.08 -19.78 -10.77
N ASN A 10 -15.20 -19.46 -11.43
CA ASN A 10 -15.21 -18.45 -12.47
C ASN A 10 -15.31 -17.05 -11.84
N ILE A 11 -14.28 -16.23 -12.08
CA ILE A 11 -14.22 -14.82 -11.64
C ILE A 11 -14.41 -13.94 -12.87
N ARG A 12 -15.39 -13.05 -12.82
CA ARG A 12 -15.70 -12.09 -13.89
C ARG A 12 -15.72 -10.66 -13.36
N ILE A 13 -15.31 -9.71 -14.17
CA ILE A 13 -15.53 -8.29 -13.90
C ILE A 13 -16.98 -8.00 -14.27
N ALA A 14 -17.78 -7.62 -13.27
CA ALA A 14 -19.19 -7.33 -13.47
C ALA A 14 -19.43 -5.85 -13.85
N ARG A 15 -18.63 -4.93 -13.31
CA ARG A 15 -18.72 -3.49 -13.55
C ARG A 15 -17.38 -2.81 -13.26
N VAL A 16 -17.11 -1.72 -13.95
CA VAL A 16 -15.98 -0.82 -13.69
C VAL A 16 -16.51 0.58 -13.44
N ALA A 17 -15.92 1.28 -12.46
CA ALA A 17 -16.21 2.69 -12.23
C ALA A 17 -14.94 3.52 -12.14
N SER A 18 -14.95 4.72 -12.70
CA SER A 18 -13.86 5.70 -12.61
C SER A 18 -14.43 7.10 -12.82
N ARG A 19 -13.81 8.12 -12.19
CA ARG A 19 -14.23 9.52 -12.31
C ARG A 19 -14.29 10.04 -13.75
N HIS A 20 -13.48 9.49 -14.63
CA HIS A 20 -13.38 9.88 -16.02
C HIS A 20 -13.54 8.66 -16.92
N SER A 21 -14.12 8.85 -18.11
CA SER A 21 -14.14 7.83 -19.16
C SER A 21 -12.72 7.32 -19.44
N ARG A 22 -12.60 6.04 -19.70
CA ARG A 22 -11.35 5.34 -20.00
C ARG A 22 -11.46 4.72 -21.40
N ASP A 23 -11.55 5.58 -22.40
CA ASP A 23 -11.68 5.19 -23.82
C ASP A 23 -10.40 4.47 -24.35
N ASP A 24 -9.32 4.54 -23.57
CA ASP A 24 -8.06 3.82 -23.77
C ASP A 24 -8.11 2.34 -23.38
N LEU A 25 -9.17 1.91 -22.67
CA LEU A 25 -9.31 0.54 -22.19
C LEU A 25 -10.39 -0.21 -22.97
N ASP A 26 -10.03 -1.38 -23.51
CA ASP A 26 -11.01 -2.32 -24.03
C ASP A 26 -11.65 -3.10 -22.86
N LEU A 27 -12.82 -2.64 -22.46
CA LEU A 27 -13.63 -3.29 -21.43
C LEU A 27 -14.56 -4.38 -22.00
N GLY A 28 -14.59 -4.58 -23.31
CA GLY A 28 -15.52 -5.48 -23.98
C GLY A 28 -16.97 -5.12 -23.65
N ASN A 29 -17.72 -6.10 -23.09
CA ASN A 29 -19.11 -5.90 -22.68
C ASN A 29 -19.28 -5.53 -21.19
N VAL A 30 -18.20 -5.16 -20.48
CA VAL A 30 -18.28 -4.80 -19.06
C VAL A 30 -18.88 -3.40 -18.93
N PRO A 31 -19.98 -3.21 -18.19
CA PRO A 31 -20.57 -1.89 -17.94
C PRO A 31 -19.58 -0.95 -17.25
N PHE A 32 -19.52 0.28 -17.73
CA PHE A 32 -18.73 1.35 -17.12
C PHE A 32 -19.66 2.40 -16.49
N SER A 33 -19.23 2.97 -15.35
CA SER A 33 -19.92 4.06 -14.69
C SER A 33 -18.95 5.16 -14.26
N THR A 34 -19.42 6.39 -14.18
CA THR A 34 -18.71 7.51 -13.54
C THR A 34 -19.10 7.67 -12.07
N ASP A 35 -20.09 6.91 -11.60
CA ASP A 35 -20.49 6.85 -10.19
C ASP A 35 -19.97 5.57 -9.54
N ILE A 36 -19.11 5.72 -8.53
CA ILE A 36 -18.57 4.58 -7.77
C ILE A 36 -19.66 3.82 -6.99
N TYR A 37 -20.76 4.49 -6.64
CA TYR A 37 -21.85 3.88 -5.91
C TYR A 37 -22.67 2.89 -6.76
N ASP A 38 -22.60 2.97 -8.07
CA ASP A 38 -23.18 1.95 -8.97
C ASP A 38 -22.51 0.57 -8.79
N VAL A 39 -21.26 0.54 -8.32
CA VAL A 39 -20.55 -0.72 -8.00
C VAL A 39 -21.01 -1.28 -6.67
N VAL A 40 -21.01 -0.46 -5.62
CA VAL A 40 -21.31 -0.95 -4.26
C VAL A 40 -22.78 -1.26 -4.05
N ASN A 41 -23.68 -0.61 -4.81
CA ASN A 41 -25.13 -0.83 -4.73
C ASN A 41 -25.64 -1.94 -5.65
N ASP A 42 -24.83 -2.44 -6.58
CA ASP A 42 -25.23 -3.53 -7.50
C ASP A 42 -25.29 -4.86 -6.74
N PRO A 43 -26.48 -5.47 -6.57
CA PRO A 43 -26.63 -6.70 -5.79
C PRO A 43 -25.98 -7.93 -6.47
N SER A 44 -25.60 -7.83 -7.75
CA SER A 44 -24.93 -8.92 -8.48
C SER A 44 -23.41 -8.97 -8.26
N ILE A 45 -22.86 -8.01 -7.52
CA ILE A 45 -21.42 -7.91 -7.22
C ILE A 45 -21.16 -8.46 -5.82
N ASP A 46 -20.30 -9.46 -5.73
CA ASP A 46 -19.88 -10.08 -4.47
C ASP A 46 -18.62 -9.42 -3.89
N ILE A 47 -17.72 -8.94 -4.75
CA ILE A 47 -16.41 -8.42 -4.37
C ILE A 47 -16.18 -7.06 -5.01
N VAL A 48 -15.82 -6.07 -4.20
CA VAL A 48 -15.39 -4.74 -4.66
C VAL A 48 -13.87 -4.65 -4.62
N VAL A 49 -13.24 -4.22 -5.72
CA VAL A 49 -11.80 -3.95 -5.78
C VAL A 49 -11.60 -2.44 -5.78
N GLU A 50 -11.05 -1.91 -4.70
CA GLU A 50 -10.76 -0.49 -4.52
C GLU A 50 -9.32 -0.18 -4.94
N LEU A 51 -9.18 0.70 -5.94
CA LEU A 51 -7.91 1.17 -6.50
C LEU A 51 -7.90 2.71 -6.66
N ILE A 52 -8.73 3.41 -5.88
CA ILE A 52 -8.91 4.86 -6.00
C ILE A 52 -7.71 5.60 -5.42
N GLY A 53 -7.22 5.12 -4.28
CA GLY A 53 -6.21 5.82 -3.47
C GLY A 53 -6.79 6.97 -2.64
N GLY A 54 -5.95 7.60 -1.81
CA GLY A 54 -6.38 8.62 -0.85
C GLY A 54 -7.17 8.05 0.33
N TYR A 55 -7.86 8.91 1.07
CA TYR A 55 -8.53 8.50 2.31
C TYR A 55 -10.06 8.59 2.22
N ASP A 56 -10.62 9.78 1.96
CA ASP A 56 -12.03 10.07 2.18
C ASP A 56 -12.97 9.24 1.29
N ALA A 57 -12.92 9.44 -0.02
CA ALA A 57 -13.79 8.73 -0.95
C ALA A 57 -13.55 7.20 -0.93
N ALA A 58 -12.29 6.78 -0.73
CA ALA A 58 -11.96 5.35 -0.63
C ALA A 58 -12.55 4.73 0.63
N LYS A 59 -12.47 5.43 1.78
CA LYS A 59 -13.06 4.99 3.05
C LYS A 59 -14.58 4.85 2.94
N GLU A 60 -15.25 5.89 2.43
CA GLU A 60 -16.70 5.86 2.26
C GLU A 60 -17.14 4.70 1.37
N LEU A 61 -16.45 4.50 0.23
CA LEU A 61 -16.73 3.40 -0.69
C LEU A 61 -16.57 2.03 -0.03
N VAL A 62 -15.45 1.83 0.68
CA VAL A 62 -15.15 0.55 1.36
C VAL A 62 -16.19 0.25 2.42
N LEU A 63 -16.54 1.22 3.27
CA LEU A 63 -17.56 1.05 4.29
C LEU A 63 -18.94 0.80 3.68
N ALA A 64 -19.31 1.47 2.58
CA ALA A 64 -20.55 1.22 1.86
C ALA A 64 -20.59 -0.19 1.24
N ALA A 65 -19.48 -0.66 0.68
CA ALA A 65 -19.39 -2.04 0.18
C ALA A 65 -19.60 -3.06 1.30
N ILE A 66 -18.94 -2.87 2.44
CA ILE A 66 -19.09 -3.72 3.64
C ILE A 66 -20.54 -3.72 4.14
N ALA A 67 -21.16 -2.54 4.24
CA ALA A 67 -22.56 -2.40 4.66
C ALA A 67 -23.54 -3.13 3.73
N ASN A 68 -23.21 -3.23 2.44
CA ASN A 68 -23.96 -4.00 1.45
C ASN A 68 -23.56 -5.50 1.38
N GLY A 69 -22.81 -6.00 2.37
CA GLY A 69 -22.44 -7.41 2.47
C GLY A 69 -21.40 -7.87 1.44
N LYS A 70 -20.61 -6.95 0.86
CA LYS A 70 -19.62 -7.26 -0.16
C LYS A 70 -18.23 -7.42 0.44
N HIS A 71 -17.47 -8.40 -0.05
CA HIS A 71 -16.04 -8.49 0.23
C HIS A 71 -15.29 -7.36 -0.45
N VAL A 72 -14.18 -6.94 0.14
CA VAL A 72 -13.34 -5.85 -0.40
C VAL A 72 -11.92 -6.32 -0.61
N VAL A 73 -11.34 -5.91 -1.72
CA VAL A 73 -9.90 -6.01 -2.00
C VAL A 73 -9.37 -4.61 -2.24
N THR A 74 -8.37 -4.17 -1.50
CA THR A 74 -7.79 -2.83 -1.67
C THR A 74 -6.27 -2.89 -1.80
N ALA A 75 -5.70 -2.04 -2.65
CA ALA A 75 -4.27 -1.76 -2.72
C ALA A 75 -3.89 -0.47 -1.95
N ASN A 76 -4.86 0.19 -1.32
CA ASN A 76 -4.70 1.48 -0.68
C ASN A 76 -4.09 1.36 0.72
N LYS A 77 -2.75 1.29 0.77
CA LYS A 77 -2.02 1.17 2.03
C LYS A 77 -2.29 2.31 3.01
N ALA A 78 -2.47 3.53 2.49
CA ALA A 78 -2.73 4.70 3.33
C ALA A 78 -4.08 4.58 4.04
N LEU A 79 -5.12 4.17 3.31
CA LEU A 79 -6.43 3.88 3.87
C LEU A 79 -6.36 2.83 4.98
N ILE A 80 -5.66 1.72 4.73
CA ILE A 80 -5.53 0.64 5.72
C ILE A 80 -4.71 1.09 6.93
N ALA A 81 -3.58 1.77 6.74
CA ALA A 81 -2.74 2.21 7.85
C ALA A 81 -3.47 3.17 8.82
N VAL A 82 -4.31 4.06 8.28
CA VAL A 82 -4.97 5.13 9.05
C VAL A 82 -6.37 4.72 9.53
N HIS A 83 -7.15 4.06 8.68
CA HIS A 83 -8.57 3.74 8.95
C HIS A 83 -8.85 2.24 9.04
N GLY A 84 -7.83 1.39 8.96
CA GLY A 84 -8.02 -0.06 8.88
C GLY A 84 -8.71 -0.65 10.12
N ASN A 85 -8.48 -0.12 11.32
CA ASN A 85 -9.17 -0.60 12.52
C ASN A 85 -10.70 -0.48 12.37
N GLU A 86 -11.19 0.70 11.95
CA GLU A 86 -12.62 0.93 11.72
C GLU A 86 -13.18 0.02 10.59
N ILE A 87 -12.40 -0.12 9.51
CA ILE A 87 -12.78 -0.95 8.36
C ILE A 87 -12.85 -2.42 8.75
N PHE A 88 -11.88 -2.93 9.52
CA PHE A 88 -11.86 -4.32 9.96
C PHE A 88 -12.98 -4.63 10.96
N ASP A 89 -13.25 -3.71 11.89
CA ASP A 89 -14.38 -3.84 12.83
C ASP A 89 -15.73 -3.90 12.09
N ALA A 90 -15.89 -3.05 11.05
CA ALA A 90 -17.08 -3.07 10.22
C ALA A 90 -17.21 -4.38 9.42
N ALA A 91 -16.11 -4.86 8.85
CA ALA A 91 -16.09 -6.11 8.09
C ALA A 91 -16.38 -7.33 8.94
N GLU A 92 -15.83 -7.40 10.16
CA GLU A 92 -16.12 -8.47 11.13
C GLU A 92 -17.61 -8.51 11.49
N LYS A 93 -18.20 -7.35 11.81
CA LYS A 93 -19.63 -7.24 12.13
C LYS A 93 -20.53 -7.64 10.97
N ALA A 94 -20.13 -7.35 9.74
CA ALA A 94 -20.86 -7.69 8.52
C ALA A 94 -20.59 -9.13 8.03
N GLY A 95 -19.61 -9.83 8.60
CA GLY A 95 -19.22 -11.18 8.17
C GLY A 95 -18.56 -11.23 6.80
N VAL A 96 -17.89 -10.14 6.38
CA VAL A 96 -17.21 -10.04 5.10
C VAL A 96 -15.68 -9.92 5.27
N VAL A 97 -14.94 -10.15 4.20
CA VAL A 97 -13.46 -10.09 4.20
C VAL A 97 -12.99 -8.81 3.54
N VAL A 98 -11.99 -8.17 4.17
CA VAL A 98 -11.18 -7.11 3.56
C VAL A 98 -9.78 -7.65 3.34
N ALA A 99 -9.37 -7.74 2.08
CA ALA A 99 -8.04 -8.20 1.66
C ALA A 99 -7.20 -7.01 1.16
N TYR A 100 -5.95 -6.91 1.61
CA TYR A 100 -5.07 -5.76 1.34
C TYR A 100 -3.63 -6.17 0.99
N GLU A 101 -3.46 -7.35 0.39
CA GLU A 101 -2.14 -7.89 0.03
C GLU A 101 -1.33 -6.92 -0.83
N ALA A 102 -1.97 -6.25 -1.80
CA ALA A 102 -1.31 -5.30 -2.69
C ALA A 102 -0.92 -3.97 -2.01
N GLY A 103 -1.31 -3.74 -0.76
CA GLY A 103 -0.93 -2.54 0.00
C GLY A 103 0.54 -2.54 0.42
N VAL A 104 1.16 -3.71 0.57
CA VAL A 104 2.57 -3.84 0.99
C VAL A 104 3.29 -4.83 0.09
N ALA A 105 4.49 -4.45 -0.38
CA ALA A 105 5.38 -5.28 -1.19
C ALA A 105 4.67 -5.91 -2.40
N GLY A 106 4.05 -5.10 -3.24
CA GLY A 106 3.23 -5.52 -4.38
C GLY A 106 3.85 -6.66 -5.19
N GLY A 107 3.07 -7.71 -5.45
CA GLY A 107 3.52 -8.94 -6.10
C GLY A 107 4.17 -9.98 -5.16
N ILE A 108 4.55 -9.60 -3.94
CA ILE A 108 5.09 -10.51 -2.91
C ILE A 108 3.99 -10.75 -1.87
N PRO A 109 3.57 -11.99 -1.60
CA PRO A 109 2.48 -12.30 -0.68
C PRO A 109 2.91 -12.20 0.80
N VAL A 110 3.40 -11.04 1.23
CA VAL A 110 3.97 -10.84 2.55
C VAL A 110 2.91 -10.86 3.65
N ILE A 111 1.75 -10.24 3.42
CA ILE A 111 0.64 -10.22 4.39
C ILE A 111 0.12 -11.64 4.60
N LYS A 112 -0.11 -12.39 3.52
CA LYS A 112 -0.53 -13.78 3.59
C LYS A 112 0.52 -14.66 4.29
N SER A 113 1.80 -14.46 3.97
CA SER A 113 2.89 -15.19 4.63
C SER A 113 2.90 -14.97 6.14
N VAL A 114 2.73 -13.73 6.58
CA VAL A 114 2.69 -13.38 8.00
C VAL A 114 1.44 -13.94 8.69
N ARG A 115 0.27 -13.72 8.10
CA ARG A 115 -1.03 -14.07 8.72
C ARG A 115 -1.35 -15.57 8.68
N GLU A 116 -0.98 -16.25 7.61
CA GLU A 116 -1.32 -17.66 7.39
C GLU A 116 -0.09 -18.56 7.56
N GLY A 117 1.00 -18.26 6.82
CA GLY A 117 2.18 -19.12 6.82
C GLY A 117 2.92 -19.15 8.16
N LEU A 118 2.95 -18.04 8.86
CA LEU A 118 3.62 -17.86 10.14
C LEU A 118 2.66 -17.77 11.33
N ALA A 119 1.38 -18.12 11.15
CA ALA A 119 0.34 -17.97 12.17
C ALA A 119 0.67 -18.63 13.53
N ALA A 120 1.42 -19.74 13.51
CA ALA A 120 1.85 -20.45 14.73
C ALA A 120 3.17 -19.95 15.31
N ASN A 121 3.81 -18.96 14.68
CA ASN A 121 5.11 -18.46 15.09
C ASN A 121 4.96 -17.13 15.83
N ARG A 122 5.86 -16.88 16.78
CA ARG A 122 6.05 -15.57 17.37
C ARG A 122 7.00 -14.76 16.49
N ILE A 123 6.58 -13.57 16.12
CA ILE A 123 7.42 -12.59 15.43
C ILE A 123 7.85 -11.56 16.48
N ASP A 124 9.16 -11.45 16.71
CA ASP A 124 9.71 -10.55 17.72
C ASP A 124 10.21 -9.23 17.11
N THR A 125 10.55 -9.21 15.82
CA THR A 125 11.06 -8.04 15.12
C THR A 125 10.71 -8.08 13.65
N ILE A 126 10.38 -6.92 13.10
CA ILE A 126 10.22 -6.70 11.67
C ILE A 126 11.20 -5.60 11.27
N ALA A 127 12.09 -5.88 10.33
CA ALA A 127 13.06 -4.90 9.85
C ALA A 127 13.29 -5.09 8.35
N GLY A 128 13.36 -3.99 7.61
CA GLY A 128 13.64 -4.06 6.19
C GLY A 128 13.60 -2.73 5.46
N ILE A 129 14.05 -2.77 4.21
CA ILE A 129 13.86 -1.70 3.23
C ILE A 129 12.50 -1.90 2.59
N ILE A 130 11.58 -0.96 2.83
CA ILE A 130 10.18 -1.04 2.35
C ILE A 130 9.78 0.17 1.48
N ASN A 131 10.71 1.09 1.22
CA ASN A 131 10.57 2.14 0.22
C ASN A 131 11.75 2.11 -0.75
N GLY A 132 11.48 1.95 -2.04
CA GLY A 132 12.49 1.88 -3.10
C GLY A 132 13.06 3.25 -3.45
N THR A 133 12.21 4.25 -3.59
CA THR A 133 12.59 5.61 -4.03
C THR A 133 13.61 6.25 -3.09
N GLY A 134 13.31 6.28 -1.78
CA GLY A 134 14.23 6.85 -0.79
C GLY A 134 15.56 6.12 -0.74
N ASN A 135 15.57 4.81 -0.84
CA ASN A 135 16.81 4.03 -0.83
C ASN A 135 17.58 4.09 -2.17
N TYR A 136 16.90 4.33 -3.30
CA TYR A 136 17.56 4.69 -4.55
C TYR A 136 18.32 6.03 -4.39
N ILE A 137 17.65 7.07 -3.87
CA ILE A 137 18.25 8.38 -3.64
C ILE A 137 19.48 8.26 -2.75
N LEU A 138 19.38 7.62 -1.59
CA LEU A 138 20.51 7.41 -0.67
C LEU A 138 21.67 6.64 -1.33
N THR A 139 21.36 5.72 -2.24
CA THR A 139 22.39 4.95 -2.95
C THR A 139 23.14 5.81 -3.95
N GLU A 140 22.47 6.66 -4.71
CA GLU A 140 23.09 7.58 -5.66
C GLU A 140 23.87 8.70 -4.96
N MET A 141 23.34 9.23 -3.84
CA MET A 141 24.05 10.22 -3.01
C MET A 141 25.38 9.69 -2.46
N ARG A 142 25.53 8.40 -2.30
CA ARG A 142 26.77 7.75 -1.90
C ARG A 142 27.92 7.99 -2.89
N ALA A 143 27.61 8.24 -4.16
CA ALA A 143 28.59 8.64 -5.17
C ALA A 143 28.98 10.14 -5.09
N GLY A 144 28.58 10.85 -4.04
CA GLY A 144 28.84 12.28 -3.82
C GLY A 144 27.83 13.20 -4.52
N ARG A 145 26.73 12.67 -5.01
CA ARG A 145 25.66 13.45 -5.66
C ARG A 145 24.76 14.12 -4.64
N GLU A 146 24.27 15.30 -4.95
CA GLU A 146 23.37 16.05 -4.09
C GLU A 146 21.94 15.49 -4.13
N PHE A 147 21.24 15.53 -3.00
CA PHE A 147 19.85 15.05 -2.85
C PHE A 147 18.93 15.59 -3.94
N GLY A 148 18.94 16.92 -4.16
CA GLY A 148 18.03 17.55 -5.12
C GLY A 148 18.32 17.19 -6.59
N GLU A 149 19.56 16.83 -6.93
CA GLU A 149 19.92 16.33 -8.27
C GLU A 149 19.37 14.92 -8.48
N VAL A 150 19.62 14.04 -7.51
CA VAL A 150 19.17 12.63 -7.56
C VAL A 150 17.66 12.53 -7.53
N LEU A 151 16.98 13.38 -6.75
CA LEU A 151 15.53 13.42 -6.72
C LEU A 151 14.92 13.76 -8.08
N LYS A 152 15.47 14.77 -8.78
CA LYS A 152 15.03 15.12 -10.15
C LYS A 152 15.22 13.96 -11.13
N GLU A 153 16.31 13.25 -11.02
CA GLU A 153 16.55 12.05 -11.83
C GLU A 153 15.54 10.93 -11.50
N ALA A 154 15.30 10.67 -10.23
CA ALA A 154 14.29 9.70 -9.80
C ALA A 154 12.90 10.05 -10.35
N GLN A 155 12.54 11.32 -10.38
CA GLN A 155 11.31 11.81 -11.01
C GLN A 155 11.29 11.59 -12.52
N ALA A 156 12.38 11.89 -13.20
CA ALA A 156 12.50 11.69 -14.64
C ALA A 156 12.44 10.20 -15.04
N LEU A 157 12.93 9.31 -14.19
CA LEU A 157 12.88 7.86 -14.36
C LEU A 157 11.52 7.25 -13.94
N GLY A 158 10.61 8.04 -13.36
CA GLY A 158 9.33 7.58 -12.86
C GLY A 158 9.40 6.80 -11.54
N TYR A 159 10.49 6.90 -10.80
CA TYR A 159 10.65 6.30 -9.46
C TYR A 159 10.04 7.18 -8.36
N ALA A 160 9.98 8.48 -8.57
CA ALA A 160 9.32 9.44 -7.69
C ALA A 160 8.23 10.20 -8.47
N GLU A 161 7.14 10.49 -7.80
CA GLU A 161 6.07 11.35 -8.32
C GLU A 161 6.49 12.83 -8.31
N ALA A 162 5.67 13.69 -8.91
CA ALA A 162 5.90 15.14 -8.92
C ALA A 162 5.94 15.72 -7.49
N ASP A 163 5.09 15.21 -6.60
CA ASP A 163 5.18 15.43 -5.16
C ASP A 163 5.79 14.19 -4.49
N PRO A 164 7.08 14.21 -4.15
CA PRO A 164 7.78 13.06 -3.60
C PRO A 164 7.65 12.93 -2.07
N THR A 165 6.89 13.82 -1.41
CA THR A 165 6.84 13.97 0.06
C THR A 165 6.58 12.63 0.75
N PHE A 166 5.65 11.82 0.26
CA PHE A 166 5.35 10.52 0.84
C PHE A 166 6.56 9.57 0.89
N ASP A 167 7.40 9.62 -0.13
CA ASP A 167 8.60 8.77 -0.19
C ASP A 167 9.74 9.36 0.63
N VAL A 168 10.06 10.66 0.42
CA VAL A 168 11.25 11.26 1.00
C VAL A 168 11.12 11.60 2.47
N GLU A 169 9.90 11.84 2.96
CA GLU A 169 9.62 12.07 4.38
C GLU A 169 9.25 10.77 5.14
N GLY A 170 9.33 9.61 4.47
CA GLY A 170 9.17 8.30 5.09
C GLY A 170 7.73 7.86 5.35
N ILE A 171 6.73 8.62 4.92
CA ILE A 171 5.32 8.35 5.18
C ILE A 171 4.87 7.03 4.52
N ASP A 172 5.31 6.78 3.28
CA ASP A 172 5.06 5.52 2.58
C ASP A 172 5.60 4.31 3.35
N ALA A 173 6.84 4.41 3.84
CA ALA A 173 7.45 3.36 4.64
C ALA A 173 6.71 3.16 5.98
N ALA A 174 6.29 4.26 6.63
CA ALA A 174 5.54 4.21 7.88
C ALA A 174 4.18 3.53 7.72
N HIS A 175 3.43 3.82 6.64
CA HIS A 175 2.17 3.11 6.32
C HIS A 175 2.40 1.61 6.17
N LYS A 176 3.40 1.21 5.38
CA LYS A 176 3.71 -0.21 5.16
C LYS A 176 4.15 -0.90 6.45
N LEU A 177 5.01 -0.25 7.24
CA LEU A 177 5.46 -0.78 8.52
C LEU A 177 4.32 -0.96 9.51
N THR A 178 3.41 0.01 9.61
CA THR A 178 2.21 -0.07 10.44
C THR A 178 1.37 -1.30 10.11
N ILE A 179 1.15 -1.57 8.82
CA ILE A 179 0.39 -2.74 8.37
C ILE A 179 1.13 -4.05 8.71
N LEU A 180 2.44 -4.09 8.46
CA LEU A 180 3.26 -5.27 8.77
C LEU A 180 3.32 -5.54 10.27
N ALA A 181 3.52 -4.51 11.09
CA ALA A 181 3.56 -4.62 12.54
C ALA A 181 2.22 -5.10 13.11
N ALA A 182 1.11 -4.51 12.66
CA ALA A 182 -0.22 -4.95 13.07
C ALA A 182 -0.47 -6.42 12.71
N SER A 183 -0.11 -6.83 11.50
CA SER A 183 -0.29 -8.21 11.04
C SER A 183 0.65 -9.20 11.75
N GLY A 184 1.90 -8.80 12.00
CA GLY A 184 2.94 -9.69 12.56
C GLY A 184 2.87 -9.83 14.07
N PHE A 185 2.54 -8.76 14.78
CA PHE A 185 2.48 -8.75 16.25
C PHE A 185 1.06 -8.97 16.78
N GLY A 186 0.04 -9.00 15.92
CA GLY A 186 -1.35 -9.16 16.33
C GLY A 186 -1.89 -7.98 17.14
N VAL A 187 -1.47 -6.76 16.82
CA VAL A 187 -1.88 -5.52 17.49
C VAL A 187 -2.73 -4.64 16.57
N PRO A 188 -3.53 -3.70 17.11
CA PRO A 188 -4.22 -2.73 16.27
C PRO A 188 -3.25 -1.89 15.43
N LEU A 189 -3.71 -1.36 14.31
CA LEU A 189 -2.96 -0.39 13.51
C LEU A 189 -2.73 0.89 14.34
N GLN A 190 -1.49 1.37 14.40
CA GLN A 190 -1.08 2.47 15.27
C GLN A 190 -0.17 3.46 14.54
N PHE A 191 -0.57 3.89 13.33
CA PHE A 191 0.23 4.80 12.50
C PHE A 191 0.69 6.05 13.25
N GLU A 192 -0.21 6.68 14.01
CA GLU A 192 0.07 7.91 14.78
C GLU A 192 1.11 7.73 15.90
N LYS A 193 1.42 6.50 16.28
CA LYS A 193 2.40 6.19 17.33
C LYS A 193 3.78 5.86 16.78
N GLY A 194 3.88 5.66 15.47
CA GLY A 194 5.15 5.37 14.80
C GLY A 194 6.03 6.61 14.72
N PHE A 195 7.31 6.47 15.09
CA PHE A 195 8.30 7.49 14.75
C PHE A 195 8.58 7.43 13.25
N THR A 196 8.55 8.57 12.59
CA THR A 196 8.84 8.67 11.16
C THR A 196 9.81 9.81 10.92
N GLU A 197 10.89 9.53 10.21
CA GLU A 197 11.90 10.50 9.82
C GLU A 197 12.22 10.33 8.34
N GLY A 198 12.27 11.44 7.62
CA GLY A 198 12.59 11.49 6.19
C GLY A 198 14.09 11.45 5.91
N ILE A 199 14.42 11.45 4.64
CA ILE A 199 15.82 11.48 4.14
C ILE A 199 16.22 12.83 3.57
N SER A 200 15.32 13.80 3.50
CA SER A 200 15.56 15.12 2.89
C SER A 200 16.66 15.94 3.60
N GLY A 201 16.88 15.66 4.88
CA GLY A 201 17.95 16.27 5.67
C GLY A 201 19.32 15.59 5.57
N ILE A 202 19.41 14.44 4.91
CA ILE A 202 20.66 13.70 4.77
C ILE A 202 21.52 14.32 3.66
N THR A 203 22.79 14.53 3.97
CA THR A 203 23.77 15.11 3.02
C THR A 203 24.77 14.05 2.53
N PRO A 204 25.46 14.29 1.38
CA PRO A 204 26.58 13.43 0.96
C PRO A 204 27.69 13.34 2.01
N TYR A 205 27.86 14.41 2.81
CA TYR A 205 28.82 14.46 3.91
C TYR A 205 28.46 13.45 5.00
N ASP A 206 27.19 13.37 5.42
CA ASP A 206 26.73 12.41 6.41
C ASP A 206 26.96 10.98 5.93
N ILE A 207 26.64 10.69 4.66
CA ILE A 207 26.83 9.38 4.06
C ILE A 207 28.32 8.98 4.05
N SER A 208 29.21 9.92 3.63
CA SER A 208 30.65 9.67 3.57
C SER A 208 31.24 9.39 4.97
N HIS A 209 30.78 10.11 6.00
CA HIS A 209 31.23 9.91 7.37
C HIS A 209 30.70 8.58 7.95
N ALA A 210 29.47 8.20 7.65
CA ALA A 210 28.96 6.89 8.01
C ALA A 210 29.83 5.77 7.41
N GLU A 211 30.26 5.90 6.16
CA GLU A 211 31.14 4.93 5.49
C GLU A 211 32.54 4.85 6.13
N LEU A 212 33.13 5.98 6.51
CA LEU A 212 34.41 5.99 7.23
C LEU A 212 34.33 5.22 8.57
N LEU A 213 33.14 5.19 9.20
CA LEU A 213 32.86 4.44 10.40
C LEU A 213 32.43 2.99 10.14
N GLY A 214 32.39 2.54 8.87
CA GLY A 214 32.01 1.19 8.48
C GLY A 214 30.51 0.96 8.36
N TYR A 215 29.69 2.02 8.34
CA TYR A 215 28.24 1.95 8.22
C TYR A 215 27.74 2.31 6.82
N ARG A 216 26.50 1.91 6.53
CA ARG A 216 25.75 2.36 5.35
C ARG A 216 24.43 2.97 5.78
N VAL A 217 24.18 4.18 5.27
CA VAL A 217 22.90 4.85 5.48
C VAL A 217 21.84 4.18 4.61
N LYS A 218 20.75 3.76 5.23
CA LYS A 218 19.56 3.18 4.59
C LYS A 218 18.32 3.67 5.30
N HIS A 219 17.26 3.91 4.54
CA HIS A 219 15.94 4.18 5.09
C HIS A 219 15.25 2.86 5.40
N LEU A 220 15.07 2.57 6.68
CA LEU A 220 14.57 1.30 7.19
C LEU A 220 13.24 1.47 7.90
N GLY A 221 12.31 0.52 7.69
CA GLY A 221 11.20 0.29 8.61
C GLY A 221 11.63 -0.74 9.67
N ILE A 222 11.48 -0.40 10.95
CA ILE A 222 11.84 -1.27 12.08
C ILE A 222 10.70 -1.25 13.09
N ALA A 223 10.19 -2.40 13.47
CA ALA A 223 9.18 -2.61 14.50
C ALA A 223 9.54 -3.77 15.42
#